data_431264551f27d5c50c2e8192b4d47a6e
#
_entry.id   431264551f27d5c50c2e8192b4d47a6e
#
_cell.length_a   1.000
_cell.length_b   1.000
_cell.length_c   1.000
_cell.angle_alpha   90.00
_cell.angle_beta   90.00
_cell.angle_gamma   90.00
#
_symmetry.space_group_name_H-M   'P 1'
#
loop_
_entity.id
_entity.type
_entity.pdbx_description
1 polymer ?
#
loop_
_entity_poly.entity_id
_entity_poly.type
_entity_poly.pdbx_seq_one_letter_code
_entity_poly.pdbx_strand_id
1 'polypeptide(L)'
;MRSPLLCLFFITSSLANFIPSNQRCVTAVFTAYSYLTFDPSAPIWDSRCRNPLEVTSIYAASGVYCNFDEQTAGLAQLNTLCRRFAHAELLARDQLAENLTDDAIRRMKVVEYREIPRREALNESVLISHGYFTRTFRTIDDWQYVNGKHDLYGYACYIFWAGILLFGAVNRLFHHVWKNRRVTGQPWASCQAVVHFFQTHLVVPASRQFLGLTLPTRIDAVILGLFWLLNTILSCVSYPTFEGNL
;
A
#
# COMPACT_ATOMS: atom_id res chain seq x y z
N MET A 1 26.38 -11.28 14.84
CA MET A 1 25.58 -10.06 15.16
C MET A 1 25.18 -9.43 13.84
N ARG A 2 23.97 -9.70 13.33
CA ARG A 2 23.46 -9.10 12.09
C ARG A 2 22.72 -7.80 12.42
N SER A 3 23.05 -6.77 11.69
CA SER A 3 22.78 -5.37 11.95
C SER A 3 21.29 -5.04 12.06
N PRO A 4 20.80 -4.31 13.09
CA PRO A 4 19.41 -3.86 13.20
C PRO A 4 19.02 -2.80 12.17
N LEU A 5 19.97 -2.33 11.35
CA LEU A 5 19.79 -1.34 10.30
C LEU A 5 18.91 -1.83 9.12
N LEU A 6 18.77 -3.16 8.91
CA LEU A 6 17.96 -3.71 7.83
C LEU A 6 16.45 -3.52 8.03
N CYS A 7 15.97 -3.43 9.27
CA CYS A 7 14.55 -3.23 9.54
C CYS A 7 14.06 -1.80 9.25
N LEU A 8 14.94 -0.79 9.31
CA LEU A 8 14.57 0.60 9.05
C LEU A 8 14.33 0.90 7.57
N PHE A 9 14.94 0.13 6.66
CA PHE A 9 14.76 0.31 5.20
C PHE A 9 13.39 -0.10 4.67
N PHE A 10 12.66 -0.98 5.37
CA PHE A 10 11.33 -1.42 4.93
C PHE A 10 10.21 -0.43 5.27
N ILE A 11 10.42 0.49 6.21
CA ILE A 11 9.38 1.45 6.63
C ILE A 11 9.16 2.55 5.59
N THR A 12 10.18 2.89 4.81
CA THR A 12 10.11 4.00 3.84
C THR A 12 9.48 3.63 2.50
N SER A 13 9.33 2.35 2.20
CA SER A 13 8.81 1.91 0.89
C SER A 13 7.29 1.81 0.81
N SER A 14 6.57 1.67 1.92
CA SER A 14 5.11 1.57 1.87
C SER A 14 4.38 2.91 1.72
N LEU A 15 5.01 4.02 2.14
CA LEU A 15 4.46 5.37 1.95
C LEU A 15 4.49 5.87 0.49
N ALA A 16 5.28 5.21 -0.38
CA ALA A 16 5.49 5.65 -1.75
C ALA A 16 4.30 5.37 -2.70
N ASN A 17 3.33 4.57 -2.30
CA ASN A 17 2.22 4.13 -3.16
C ASN A 17 0.86 4.75 -2.79
N PHE A 18 0.84 5.69 -1.82
CA PHE A 18 -0.40 6.35 -1.46
C PHE A 18 -0.76 7.42 -2.48
N ILE A 19 -1.94 7.28 -3.10
CA ILE A 19 -2.52 8.27 -4.01
C ILE A 19 -3.50 9.14 -3.20
N PRO A 20 -3.23 10.45 -3.04
CA PRO A 20 -4.15 11.36 -2.39
C PRO A 20 -5.55 11.33 -3.02
N SER A 21 -6.59 11.54 -2.23
CA SER A 21 -7.98 11.47 -2.69
C SER A 21 -8.27 12.38 -3.87
N ASN A 22 -7.71 13.59 -3.87
CA ASN A 22 -7.84 14.57 -4.94
C ASN A 22 -7.08 14.24 -6.23
N GLN A 23 -6.25 13.19 -6.23
CA GLN A 23 -5.53 12.73 -7.42
C GLN A 23 -6.12 11.43 -8.01
N ARG A 24 -7.00 10.74 -7.27
CA ARG A 24 -7.53 9.43 -7.66
C ARG A 24 -8.37 9.49 -8.92
N CYS A 25 -9.15 10.56 -9.10
CA CYS A 25 -10.02 10.72 -10.26
C CYS A 25 -9.22 10.72 -11.57
N VAL A 26 -8.24 11.58 -11.72
CA VAL A 26 -7.39 11.64 -12.92
C VAL A 26 -6.52 10.37 -13.04
N THR A 27 -6.10 9.80 -11.90
CA THR A 27 -5.38 8.52 -11.91
C THR A 27 -6.25 7.42 -12.52
N ALA A 28 -7.54 7.37 -12.19
CA ALA A 28 -8.47 6.42 -12.79
C ALA A 28 -8.62 6.65 -14.30
N VAL A 29 -8.71 7.90 -14.72
CA VAL A 29 -8.79 8.27 -16.13
C VAL A 29 -7.58 7.75 -16.89
N PHE A 30 -6.35 8.15 -16.54
CA PHE A 30 -5.18 7.72 -17.31
C PHE A 30 -4.87 6.22 -17.16
N THR A 31 -5.31 5.59 -16.06
CA THR A 31 -5.23 4.13 -15.92
C THR A 31 -6.19 3.42 -16.87
N ALA A 32 -7.40 3.93 -17.07
CA ALA A 32 -8.33 3.38 -18.06
C ALA A 32 -7.72 3.44 -19.47
N TYR A 33 -7.10 4.56 -19.82
CA TYR A 33 -6.43 4.70 -21.13
C TYR A 33 -5.20 3.80 -21.29
N SER A 34 -4.58 3.29 -20.23
CA SER A 34 -3.45 2.34 -20.36
C SER A 34 -3.81 1.00 -20.99
N TYR A 35 -5.09 0.69 -21.12
CA TYR A 35 -5.57 -0.50 -21.85
C TYR A 35 -5.89 -0.22 -23.32
N LEU A 36 -5.78 1.03 -23.75
CA LEU A 36 -5.98 1.46 -25.14
C LEU A 36 -4.62 1.75 -25.76
N THR A 37 -4.48 1.48 -27.06
CA THR A 37 -3.24 1.73 -27.79
C THR A 37 -3.47 2.87 -28.78
N PHE A 38 -2.75 3.99 -28.63
CA PHE A 38 -2.76 5.11 -29.56
C PHE A 38 -1.55 5.09 -30.49
N ASP A 39 -0.40 4.64 -29.98
CA ASP A 39 0.81 4.46 -30.75
C ASP A 39 1.49 3.14 -30.34
N PRO A 40 1.40 2.10 -31.19
CA PRO A 40 2.02 0.81 -30.89
C PRO A 40 3.55 0.82 -30.96
N SER A 41 4.14 1.84 -31.54
CA SER A 41 5.60 1.98 -31.68
C SER A 41 6.26 2.72 -30.52
N ALA A 42 5.49 3.52 -29.77
CA ALA A 42 5.99 4.33 -28.67
C ALA A 42 5.90 3.58 -27.31
N PRO A 43 6.86 3.79 -26.41
CA PRO A 43 6.71 3.38 -25.02
C PRO A 43 5.45 3.99 -24.39
N ILE A 44 4.82 3.27 -23.49
CA ILE A 44 3.53 3.67 -22.89
C ILE A 44 3.55 5.07 -22.25
N TRP A 45 4.65 5.47 -21.64
CA TRP A 45 4.76 6.79 -21.03
C TRP A 45 5.04 7.90 -22.06
N ASP A 46 5.73 7.59 -23.16
CA ASP A 46 5.93 8.57 -24.25
C ASP A 46 4.60 8.84 -24.95
N SER A 47 3.81 7.81 -25.26
CA SER A 47 2.47 7.97 -25.83
C SER A 47 1.61 8.82 -24.90
N ARG A 48 1.52 8.47 -23.63
CA ARG A 48 0.69 9.15 -22.62
C ARG A 48 1.03 10.62 -22.40
N CYS A 49 2.28 11.00 -22.60
CA CYS A 49 2.75 12.36 -22.31
C CYS A 49 2.85 13.24 -23.55
N ARG A 50 3.07 12.65 -24.72
CA ARG A 50 3.38 13.36 -25.96
C ARG A 50 2.40 13.12 -27.11
N ASN A 51 1.67 11.98 -27.10
CA ASN A 51 0.70 11.69 -28.16
C ASN A 51 -0.52 12.61 -28.00
N PRO A 52 -0.82 13.48 -28.99
CA PRO A 52 -1.91 14.44 -28.87
C PRO A 52 -3.28 13.76 -28.74
N LEU A 53 -3.48 12.59 -29.35
CA LEU A 53 -4.76 11.85 -29.29
C LEU A 53 -5.01 11.31 -27.87
N GLU A 54 -4.00 10.67 -27.26
CA GLU A 54 -4.11 10.13 -25.90
C GLU A 54 -4.26 11.26 -24.88
N VAL A 55 -3.44 12.31 -24.98
CA VAL A 55 -3.47 13.45 -24.04
C VAL A 55 -4.81 14.20 -24.15
N THR A 56 -5.33 14.43 -25.38
CA THR A 56 -6.67 15.02 -25.58
C THR A 56 -7.75 14.17 -24.92
N SER A 57 -7.68 12.86 -25.09
CA SER A 57 -8.62 11.90 -24.48
C SER A 57 -8.58 11.97 -22.95
N ILE A 58 -7.39 12.07 -22.34
CA ILE A 58 -7.20 12.20 -20.89
C ILE A 58 -7.78 13.55 -20.41
N TYR A 59 -7.49 14.67 -21.07
CA TYR A 59 -8.06 15.96 -20.70
C TYR A 59 -9.58 16.00 -20.82
N ALA A 60 -10.13 15.47 -21.91
CA ALA A 60 -11.57 15.40 -22.13
C ALA A 60 -12.28 14.58 -21.04
N ALA A 61 -11.78 13.36 -20.77
CA ALA A 61 -12.35 12.50 -19.74
C ALA A 61 -12.19 13.08 -18.34
N SER A 62 -11.05 13.72 -18.03
CA SER A 62 -10.86 14.43 -16.76
C SER A 62 -11.84 15.58 -16.60
N GLY A 63 -12.13 16.32 -17.68
CA GLY A 63 -13.14 17.39 -17.69
C GLY A 63 -14.56 16.90 -17.46
N VAL A 64 -14.89 15.69 -17.94
CA VAL A 64 -16.23 15.12 -17.80
C VAL A 64 -16.46 14.46 -16.44
N TYR A 65 -15.45 13.81 -15.88
CA TYR A 65 -15.61 12.93 -14.70
C TYR A 65 -15.07 13.49 -13.40
N CYS A 66 -14.09 14.40 -13.45
CA CYS A 66 -13.43 14.93 -12.27
C CYS A 66 -13.86 16.38 -11.98
N ASN A 67 -13.94 16.74 -10.70
CA ASN A 67 -14.12 18.13 -10.32
C ASN A 67 -12.84 18.95 -10.56
N PHE A 68 -12.94 20.27 -10.45
CA PHE A 68 -11.83 21.19 -10.76
C PHE A 68 -10.58 20.94 -9.91
N ASP A 69 -10.76 20.68 -8.60
CA ASP A 69 -9.64 20.43 -7.68
C ASP A 69 -8.95 19.10 -7.99
N GLU A 70 -9.73 18.08 -8.31
CA GLU A 70 -9.22 16.77 -8.74
C GLU A 70 -8.49 16.83 -10.07
N GLN A 71 -9.01 17.62 -11.03
CA GLN A 71 -8.31 17.84 -12.31
C GLN A 71 -6.98 18.51 -12.07
N THR A 72 -6.95 19.61 -11.31
CA THR A 72 -5.73 20.36 -11.05
C THR A 72 -4.67 19.51 -10.37
N ALA A 73 -5.03 18.84 -9.28
CA ALA A 73 -4.10 18.01 -8.53
C ALA A 73 -3.65 16.76 -9.32
N GLY A 74 -4.58 16.11 -10.00
CA GLY A 74 -4.29 14.87 -10.73
C GLY A 74 -3.48 15.11 -12.02
N LEU A 75 -3.74 16.19 -12.76
CA LEU A 75 -2.94 16.56 -13.93
C LEU A 75 -1.54 17.01 -13.53
N ALA A 76 -1.37 17.72 -12.42
CA ALA A 76 -0.05 18.05 -11.86
C ALA A 76 0.73 16.78 -11.50
N GLN A 77 0.07 15.78 -10.91
CA GLN A 77 0.66 14.46 -10.66
C GLN A 77 1.05 13.77 -11.96
N LEU A 78 0.17 13.74 -12.97
CA LEU A 78 0.46 13.13 -14.27
C LEU A 78 1.67 13.79 -14.93
N ASN A 79 1.77 15.13 -14.89
CA ASN A 79 2.95 15.85 -15.39
C ASN A 79 4.24 15.45 -14.66
N THR A 80 4.16 15.24 -13.33
CA THR A 80 5.30 14.75 -12.54
C THR A 80 5.72 13.33 -12.98
N LEU A 81 4.74 12.45 -13.26
CA LEU A 81 5.00 11.11 -13.78
C LEU A 81 5.59 11.16 -15.20
N CYS A 82 5.12 12.07 -16.06
CA CYS A 82 5.69 12.31 -17.39
C CYS A 82 7.16 12.72 -17.32
N ARG A 83 7.51 13.66 -16.45
CA ARG A 83 8.91 14.04 -16.23
C ARG A 83 9.77 12.88 -15.73
N ARG A 84 9.21 12.03 -14.87
CA ARG A 84 9.94 10.91 -14.26
C ARG A 84 10.15 9.75 -15.23
N PHE A 85 9.14 9.38 -16.02
CA PHE A 85 9.16 8.14 -16.81
C PHE A 85 9.35 8.37 -18.32
N ALA A 86 8.87 9.48 -18.86
CA ALA A 86 9.04 9.86 -20.26
C ALA A 86 10.12 10.93 -20.48
N HIS A 87 10.72 11.46 -19.40
CA HIS A 87 11.64 12.60 -19.45
C HIS A 87 11.09 13.76 -20.29
N ALA A 88 9.78 14.00 -20.21
CA ALA A 88 9.05 15.01 -20.95
C ALA A 88 8.01 15.69 -20.06
N GLU A 89 7.54 16.84 -20.48
CA GLU A 89 6.37 17.47 -19.90
C GLU A 89 5.11 16.95 -20.56
N LEU A 90 4.02 16.93 -19.78
CA LEU A 90 2.70 16.64 -20.33
C LEU A 90 2.34 17.72 -21.34
N LEU A 91 1.84 17.31 -22.50
CA LEU A 91 1.42 18.24 -23.56
C LEU A 91 0.41 19.25 -22.99
N ALA A 92 0.69 20.54 -23.21
CA ALA A 92 -0.09 21.60 -22.60
C ALA A 92 -1.53 21.65 -23.18
N ARG A 93 -2.51 21.93 -22.32
CA ARG A 93 -3.92 22.00 -22.71
C ARG A 93 -4.19 23.02 -23.80
N ASP A 94 -3.46 24.16 -23.78
CA ASP A 94 -3.63 25.23 -24.75
C ASP A 94 -3.28 24.79 -26.17
N GLN A 95 -2.33 23.87 -26.33
CA GLN A 95 -1.96 23.29 -27.63
C GLN A 95 -3.07 22.36 -28.20
N LEU A 96 -3.99 21.92 -27.37
CA LEU A 96 -5.07 21.00 -27.69
C LEU A 96 -6.45 21.67 -27.60
N ALA A 97 -6.50 22.99 -27.41
CA ALA A 97 -7.74 23.73 -27.09
C ALA A 97 -8.83 23.54 -28.17
N GLU A 98 -8.46 23.46 -29.43
CA GLU A 98 -9.41 23.24 -30.54
C GLU A 98 -10.15 21.90 -30.43
N ASN A 99 -9.48 20.87 -29.89
CA ASN A 99 -10.02 19.52 -29.72
C ASN A 99 -10.73 19.32 -28.37
N LEU A 100 -10.65 20.30 -27.46
CA LEU A 100 -11.19 20.25 -26.10
C LEU A 100 -12.43 21.17 -25.92
N THR A 101 -13.05 21.59 -27.01
CA THR A 101 -14.33 22.32 -26.96
C THR A 101 -15.46 21.37 -26.57
N ASP A 102 -16.50 21.88 -25.93
CA ASP A 102 -17.66 21.07 -25.52
C ASP A 102 -18.29 20.31 -26.70
N ASP A 103 -18.33 20.93 -27.87
CA ASP A 103 -18.85 20.30 -29.09
C ASP A 103 -17.92 19.21 -29.63
N ALA A 104 -16.60 19.38 -29.49
CA ALA A 104 -15.64 18.36 -29.88
C ALA A 104 -15.73 17.16 -28.94
N ILE A 105 -15.81 17.39 -27.64
CA ILE A 105 -15.94 16.33 -26.61
C ILE A 105 -17.23 15.54 -26.81
N ARG A 106 -18.36 16.20 -27.09
CA ARG A 106 -19.65 15.52 -27.36
C ARG A 106 -19.62 14.62 -28.60
N ARG A 107 -18.75 14.93 -29.55
CA ARG A 107 -18.60 14.14 -30.80
C ARG A 107 -17.58 13.02 -30.69
N MET A 108 -16.80 12.97 -29.59
CA MET A 108 -15.82 11.91 -29.39
C MET A 108 -16.51 10.54 -29.34
N LYS A 109 -15.90 9.55 -29.97
CA LYS A 109 -16.33 8.17 -29.85
C LYS A 109 -16.19 7.70 -28.40
N VAL A 110 -17.27 7.13 -27.85
CA VAL A 110 -17.27 6.57 -26.52
C VAL A 110 -16.84 5.11 -26.57
N VAL A 111 -15.84 4.75 -25.77
CA VAL A 111 -15.31 3.38 -25.68
C VAL A 111 -15.83 2.71 -24.42
N GLU A 112 -16.46 1.55 -24.59
CA GLU A 112 -16.91 0.70 -23.52
C GLU A 112 -15.80 -0.27 -23.05
N TYR A 113 -15.78 -0.64 -21.78
CA TYR A 113 -14.80 -1.60 -21.26
C TYR A 113 -14.80 -2.94 -21.99
N ARG A 114 -15.96 -3.40 -22.48
CA ARG A 114 -16.13 -4.67 -23.20
C ARG A 114 -15.69 -4.61 -24.65
N GLU A 115 -15.58 -3.41 -25.19
CA GLU A 115 -15.27 -3.14 -26.62
C GLU A 115 -13.84 -2.65 -26.83
N ILE A 116 -12.97 -2.85 -25.85
CA ILE A 116 -11.56 -2.42 -25.95
C ILE A 116 -10.90 -3.16 -27.12
N PRO A 117 -10.45 -2.43 -28.14
CA PRO A 117 -9.72 -3.04 -29.25
C PRO A 117 -8.35 -3.50 -28.75
N ARG A 118 -8.17 -4.79 -28.56
CA ARG A 118 -6.98 -5.35 -27.88
C ARG A 118 -5.69 -5.24 -28.70
N ARG A 119 -5.73 -4.88 -29.99
CA ARG A 119 -4.56 -4.85 -30.88
C ARG A 119 -4.61 -3.76 -31.94
N GLU A 120 -5.66 -2.99 -32.03
CA GLU A 120 -5.78 -1.92 -33.01
C GLU A 120 -5.41 -0.58 -32.39
N ALA A 121 -4.55 0.17 -33.07
CA ALA A 121 -4.23 1.52 -32.68
C ALA A 121 -5.43 2.45 -32.94
N LEU A 122 -5.73 3.30 -32.00
CA LEU A 122 -6.75 4.33 -32.14
C LEU A 122 -6.17 5.51 -32.93
N ASN A 123 -6.83 5.89 -33.97
CA ASN A 123 -6.43 7.00 -34.84
C ASN A 123 -7.17 8.30 -34.53
N GLU A 124 -7.98 8.31 -33.49
CA GLU A 124 -8.78 9.45 -33.04
C GLU A 124 -8.80 9.53 -31.52
N SER A 125 -9.04 10.72 -30.99
CA SER A 125 -9.28 10.91 -29.56
C SER A 125 -10.64 10.31 -29.18
N VAL A 126 -10.67 9.59 -28.07
CA VAL A 126 -11.85 8.86 -27.60
C VAL A 126 -12.21 9.23 -26.16
N LEU A 127 -13.47 9.13 -25.82
CA LEU A 127 -13.96 9.26 -24.47
C LEU A 127 -14.24 7.86 -23.89
N ILE A 128 -13.81 7.58 -22.66
CA ILE A 128 -14.22 6.37 -21.95
C ILE A 128 -15.66 6.50 -21.47
N SER A 129 -16.43 5.41 -21.47
CA SER A 129 -17.79 5.43 -20.94
C SER A 129 -17.80 5.66 -19.43
N HIS A 130 -18.92 6.13 -18.90
CA HIS A 130 -19.12 6.30 -17.46
C HIS A 130 -18.94 4.97 -16.71
N GLY A 131 -19.43 3.86 -17.25
CA GLY A 131 -19.27 2.53 -16.69
C GLY A 131 -17.80 2.10 -16.61
N TYR A 132 -17.02 2.39 -17.66
CA TYR A 132 -15.59 2.11 -17.70
C TYR A 132 -14.83 2.94 -16.66
N PHE A 133 -15.07 4.26 -16.62
CA PHE A 133 -14.49 5.15 -15.63
C PHE A 133 -14.79 4.69 -14.22
N THR A 134 -16.07 4.47 -13.88
CA THR A 134 -16.50 4.05 -12.52
C THR A 134 -15.84 2.75 -12.08
N ARG A 135 -15.74 1.78 -13.00
CA ARG A 135 -15.05 0.52 -12.71
C ARG A 135 -13.58 0.74 -12.38
N THR A 136 -12.87 1.54 -13.17
CA THR A 136 -11.45 1.83 -12.95
C THR A 136 -11.24 2.63 -11.67
N PHE A 137 -12.10 3.61 -11.41
CA PHE A 137 -12.06 4.42 -10.19
C PHE A 137 -12.25 3.56 -8.94
N ARG A 138 -13.26 2.68 -8.93
CA ARG A 138 -13.48 1.74 -7.83
C ARG A 138 -12.28 0.82 -7.63
N THR A 139 -11.69 0.31 -8.69
CA THR A 139 -10.49 -0.54 -8.58
C THR A 139 -9.33 0.20 -7.89
N ILE A 140 -9.12 1.48 -8.21
CA ILE A 140 -8.08 2.29 -7.57
C ILE A 140 -8.42 2.56 -6.11
N ASP A 141 -9.66 2.89 -5.81
CA ASP A 141 -10.11 3.17 -4.44
C ASP A 141 -10.03 1.93 -3.57
N ASP A 142 -10.48 0.78 -4.05
CA ASP A 142 -10.35 -0.52 -3.40
C ASP A 142 -8.88 -0.88 -3.17
N TRP A 143 -8.01 -0.66 -4.16
CA TRP A 143 -6.59 -0.90 -4.03
C TRP A 143 -5.94 -0.01 -2.96
N GLN A 144 -6.30 1.28 -2.90
CA GLN A 144 -5.85 2.20 -1.86
C GLN A 144 -6.35 1.79 -0.47
N TYR A 145 -7.61 1.36 -0.38
CA TYR A 145 -8.18 0.84 0.86
C TYR A 145 -7.43 -0.39 1.36
N VAL A 146 -7.19 -1.36 0.48
CA VAL A 146 -6.45 -2.59 0.79
C VAL A 146 -5.02 -2.27 1.22
N ASN A 147 -4.31 -1.39 0.48
CA ASN A 147 -2.96 -0.98 0.85
C ASN A 147 -2.92 -0.29 2.23
N GLY A 148 -3.87 0.58 2.53
CA GLY A 148 -3.97 1.21 3.85
C GLY A 148 -4.18 0.19 4.97
N LYS A 149 -4.94 -0.88 4.71
CA LYS A 149 -5.11 -1.99 5.67
C LYS A 149 -3.85 -2.83 5.81
N HIS A 150 -3.12 -3.09 4.72
CA HIS A 150 -1.84 -3.79 4.79
C HIS A 150 -0.79 -2.99 5.57
N ASP A 151 -0.76 -1.67 5.42
CA ASP A 151 0.13 -0.80 6.19
C ASP A 151 -0.21 -0.87 7.68
N LEU A 152 -1.49 -0.78 8.04
CA LEU A 152 -1.94 -0.92 9.43
C LEU A 152 -1.55 -2.29 10.02
N TYR A 153 -1.73 -3.37 9.24
CA TYR A 153 -1.27 -4.70 9.62
C TYR A 153 0.24 -4.74 9.85
N GLY A 154 1.02 -4.16 8.94
CA GLY A 154 2.47 -4.04 9.07
C GLY A 154 2.86 -3.32 10.36
N TYR A 155 2.27 -2.16 10.66
CA TYR A 155 2.53 -1.42 11.90
C TYR A 155 2.18 -2.23 13.16
N ALA A 156 1.04 -2.92 13.16
CA ALA A 156 0.67 -3.77 14.30
C ALA A 156 1.68 -4.90 14.54
N CYS A 157 2.17 -5.53 13.47
CA CYS A 157 3.23 -6.53 13.56
C CYS A 157 4.54 -5.93 14.09
N TYR A 158 4.94 -4.74 13.62
CA TYR A 158 6.14 -4.06 14.11
C TYR A 158 6.04 -3.72 15.59
N ILE A 159 4.91 -3.17 16.04
CA ILE A 159 4.67 -2.84 17.48
C ILE A 159 4.75 -4.11 18.32
N PHE A 160 4.14 -5.20 17.84
CA PHE A 160 4.17 -6.49 18.54
C PHE A 160 5.61 -7.01 18.71
N TRP A 161 6.40 -7.05 17.62
CA TRP A 161 7.78 -7.52 17.68
C TRP A 161 8.70 -6.58 18.45
N ALA A 162 8.53 -5.26 18.33
CA ALA A 162 9.25 -4.28 19.12
C ALA A 162 8.96 -4.47 20.60
N GLY A 163 7.71 -4.74 20.99
CA GLY A 163 7.31 -5.05 22.35
C GLY A 163 8.03 -6.30 22.90
N ILE A 164 8.10 -7.38 22.12
CA ILE A 164 8.81 -8.60 22.50
C ILE A 164 10.31 -8.34 22.69
N LEU A 165 10.95 -7.62 21.76
CA LEU A 165 12.36 -7.29 21.84
C LEU A 165 12.66 -6.39 23.05
N LEU A 166 11.81 -5.39 23.31
CA LEU A 166 11.93 -4.49 24.45
C LEU A 166 11.78 -5.28 25.76
N PHE A 167 10.77 -6.15 25.86
CA PHE A 167 10.57 -7.02 27.02
C PHE A 167 11.80 -7.90 27.27
N GLY A 168 12.35 -8.52 26.23
CA GLY A 168 13.57 -9.32 26.32
C GLY A 168 14.79 -8.51 26.79
N ALA A 169 14.96 -7.29 26.26
CA ALA A 169 16.03 -6.38 26.62
C ALA A 169 15.91 -5.93 28.10
N VAL A 170 14.71 -5.54 28.52
CA VAL A 170 14.42 -5.13 29.91
C VAL A 170 14.67 -6.29 30.86
N ASN A 171 14.20 -7.49 30.53
CA ASN A 171 14.44 -8.68 31.35
C ASN A 171 15.95 -8.98 31.46
N ARG A 172 16.70 -8.88 30.38
CA ARG A 172 18.16 -9.09 30.36
C ARG A 172 18.88 -8.02 31.21
N LEU A 173 18.49 -6.75 31.07
CA LEU A 173 19.03 -5.64 31.87
C LEU A 173 18.74 -5.86 33.36
N PHE A 174 17.51 -6.24 33.70
CA PHE A 174 17.10 -6.53 35.07
C PHE A 174 17.93 -7.66 35.66
N HIS A 175 18.17 -8.75 34.94
CA HIS A 175 19.04 -9.84 35.35
C HIS A 175 20.49 -9.38 35.55
N HIS A 176 20.99 -8.53 34.66
CA HIS A 176 22.36 -8.00 34.78
C HIS A 176 22.52 -7.12 36.03
N VAL A 177 21.61 -6.18 36.24
CA VAL A 177 21.61 -5.29 37.42
C VAL A 177 21.43 -6.09 38.70
N TRP A 178 20.54 -7.09 38.68
CA TRP A 178 20.29 -7.96 39.82
C TRP A 178 21.50 -8.83 40.18
N LYS A 179 22.19 -9.38 39.21
CA LYS A 179 23.42 -10.15 39.44
C LYS A 179 24.49 -9.28 40.09
N ASN A 180 24.64 -8.05 39.63
CA ASN A 180 25.58 -7.10 40.21
C ASN A 180 25.19 -6.67 41.63
N ARG A 181 23.89 -6.53 41.94
CA ARG A 181 23.41 -6.16 43.30
C ARG A 181 23.48 -7.30 44.31
N ARG A 182 23.44 -8.56 43.89
CA ARG A 182 23.68 -9.70 44.81
C ARG A 182 25.05 -9.65 45.43
N VAL A 183 26.02 -9.03 44.80
CA VAL A 183 27.36 -8.80 45.35
C VAL A 183 27.34 -7.74 46.43
N THR A 184 26.34 -6.85 46.52
CA THR A 184 26.24 -5.75 47.46
C THR A 184 25.30 -6.00 48.66
N GLY A 185 24.71 -7.19 48.80
CA GLY A 185 24.13 -7.68 50.06
C GLY A 185 22.76 -7.16 50.49
N GLN A 186 21.95 -6.50 49.63
CA GLN A 186 20.61 -6.05 50.02
C GLN A 186 19.52 -6.72 49.15
N PRO A 187 18.72 -7.65 49.71
CA PRO A 187 17.62 -8.27 48.96
C PRO A 187 16.31 -7.47 49.12
N TRP A 188 15.72 -7.05 48.00
CA TRP A 188 14.32 -6.61 47.95
C TRP A 188 13.43 -7.87 47.79
N ALA A 189 12.89 -8.34 48.93
CA ALA A 189 12.12 -9.60 49.01
C ALA A 189 10.94 -9.68 48.02
N SER A 190 10.26 -8.57 47.77
CA SER A 190 9.09 -8.51 46.85
C SER A 190 9.45 -8.77 45.40
N CYS A 191 10.60 -8.32 44.91
CA CYS A 191 11.04 -8.58 43.55
C CYS A 191 11.53 -10.03 43.33
N GLN A 192 12.02 -10.70 44.38
CA GLN A 192 12.41 -12.09 44.28
C GLN A 192 11.24 -13.02 44.00
N ALA A 193 10.09 -12.78 44.61
CA ALA A 193 8.86 -13.55 44.35
C ALA A 193 8.38 -13.42 42.89
N VAL A 194 8.40 -12.21 42.35
CA VAL A 194 8.01 -11.97 40.94
C VAL A 194 8.98 -12.62 39.98
N VAL A 195 10.29 -12.45 40.17
CA VAL A 195 11.33 -13.07 39.32
C VAL A 195 11.28 -14.58 39.42
N HIS A 196 11.10 -15.12 40.61
CA HIS A 196 10.98 -16.58 40.83
C HIS A 196 9.70 -17.13 40.16
N PHE A 197 8.57 -16.40 40.27
CA PHE A 197 7.33 -16.76 39.55
C PHE A 197 7.53 -16.81 38.03
N PHE A 198 8.15 -15.77 37.44
CA PHE A 198 8.46 -15.73 36.04
C PHE A 198 9.42 -16.85 35.60
N GLN A 199 10.49 -17.08 36.38
CA GLN A 199 11.45 -18.13 36.07
C GLN A 199 10.85 -19.53 36.16
N THR A 200 10.07 -19.82 37.21
CA THR A 200 9.50 -21.15 37.44
C THR A 200 8.30 -21.45 36.54
N HIS A 201 7.50 -20.46 36.19
CA HIS A 201 6.27 -20.71 35.46
C HIS A 201 6.34 -20.39 33.95
N LEU A 202 7.22 -19.49 33.51
CA LEU A 202 7.28 -19.05 32.12
C LEU A 202 8.58 -19.47 31.40
N VAL A 203 9.72 -19.51 32.11
CA VAL A 203 11.03 -19.73 31.48
C VAL A 203 11.54 -21.16 31.63
N VAL A 204 10.91 -22.01 32.47
CA VAL A 204 11.33 -23.41 32.61
C VAL A 204 11.19 -24.10 31.27
N PRO A 205 12.29 -24.59 30.68
CA PRO A 205 12.22 -25.36 29.45
C PRO A 205 11.36 -26.59 29.70
N ALA A 206 10.38 -26.82 28.85
CA ALA A 206 9.68 -28.09 28.86
C ALA A 206 10.72 -29.18 28.55
N SER A 207 11.12 -29.95 29.55
CA SER A 207 12.10 -31.03 29.43
C SER A 207 11.58 -32.24 28.64
N ARG A 208 10.53 -32.04 27.83
CA ARG A 208 9.90 -33.08 27.03
C ARG A 208 10.33 -32.92 25.58
N GLN A 209 11.12 -33.86 25.13
CA GLN A 209 11.33 -34.12 23.72
C GLN A 209 10.10 -34.89 23.18
N PHE A 210 9.43 -34.37 22.19
CA PHE A 210 8.41 -35.09 21.44
C PHE A 210 8.94 -35.34 20.03
N LEU A 211 9.10 -36.59 19.65
CA LEU A 211 9.68 -37.03 18.34
C LEU A 211 11.06 -36.43 18.03
N GLY A 212 11.90 -36.23 19.03
CA GLY A 212 13.25 -35.66 18.85
C GLY A 212 13.28 -34.13 18.74
N LEU A 213 12.13 -33.46 18.79
CA LEU A 213 12.01 -32.01 18.76
C LEU A 213 11.88 -31.49 20.20
N THR A 214 12.66 -30.46 20.55
CA THR A 214 12.47 -29.73 21.81
C THR A 214 11.17 -28.93 21.74
N LEU A 215 10.26 -29.20 22.67
CA LEU A 215 9.01 -28.44 22.77
C LEU A 215 9.34 -26.97 23.13
N PRO A 216 8.63 -25.99 22.53
CA PRO A 216 8.81 -24.58 22.86
C PRO A 216 8.53 -24.34 24.34
N THR A 217 9.23 -23.36 24.92
CA THR A 217 8.97 -22.92 26.29
C THR A 217 7.53 -22.39 26.39
N ARG A 218 6.97 -22.35 27.60
CA ARG A 218 5.62 -21.79 27.78
C ARG A 218 5.54 -20.32 27.29
N ILE A 219 6.61 -19.57 27.43
CA ILE A 219 6.69 -18.19 26.96
C ILE A 219 6.65 -18.14 25.42
N ASP A 220 7.35 -19.06 24.74
CA ASP A 220 7.33 -19.14 23.28
C ASP A 220 5.91 -19.51 22.78
N ALA A 221 5.23 -20.43 23.49
CA ALA A 221 3.85 -20.81 23.17
C ALA A 221 2.86 -19.64 23.37
N VAL A 222 3.04 -18.83 24.41
CA VAL A 222 2.23 -17.62 24.64
C VAL A 222 2.49 -16.58 23.56
N ILE A 223 3.75 -16.33 23.22
CA ILE A 223 4.13 -15.39 22.14
C ILE A 223 3.54 -15.83 20.80
N LEU A 224 3.69 -17.10 20.45
CA LEU A 224 3.12 -17.65 19.23
C LEU A 224 1.59 -17.57 19.22
N GLY A 225 0.93 -17.88 20.35
CA GLY A 225 -0.52 -17.78 20.50
C GLY A 225 -1.01 -16.34 20.34
N LEU A 226 -0.34 -15.37 20.97
CA LEU A 226 -0.67 -13.95 20.83
C LEU A 226 -0.43 -13.45 19.40
N PHE A 227 0.66 -13.86 18.77
CA PHE A 227 0.93 -13.54 17.37
C PHE A 227 -0.14 -14.11 16.45
N TRP A 228 -0.52 -15.38 16.65
CA TRP A 228 -1.58 -16.02 15.87
C TRP A 228 -2.93 -15.32 16.06
N LEU A 229 -3.28 -14.98 17.31
CA LEU A 229 -4.49 -14.24 17.62
C LEU A 229 -4.50 -12.87 16.96
N LEU A 230 -3.39 -12.13 17.03
CA LEU A 230 -3.23 -10.83 16.37
C LEU A 230 -3.45 -10.95 14.85
N ASN A 231 -2.80 -11.95 14.22
CA ASN A 231 -2.96 -12.20 12.79
C ASN A 231 -4.43 -12.51 12.43
N THR A 232 -5.12 -13.33 13.23
CA THR A 232 -6.51 -13.69 13.00
C THR A 232 -7.41 -12.46 13.09
N ILE A 233 -7.27 -11.65 14.15
CA ILE A 233 -8.06 -10.43 14.32
C ILE A 233 -7.83 -9.46 13.16
N LEU A 234 -6.57 -9.22 12.80
CA LEU A 234 -6.23 -8.31 11.71
C LEU A 234 -6.74 -8.82 10.35
N SER A 235 -6.71 -10.12 10.11
CA SER A 235 -7.26 -10.73 8.90
C SER A 235 -8.78 -10.54 8.84
N CYS A 236 -9.50 -10.77 9.94
CA CYS A 236 -10.95 -10.59 9.99
C CYS A 236 -11.38 -9.13 9.77
N VAL A 237 -10.57 -8.16 10.25
CA VAL A 237 -10.86 -6.72 10.08
C VAL A 237 -10.47 -6.22 8.67
N SER A 238 -9.50 -6.88 8.03
CA SER A 238 -8.94 -6.43 6.74
C SER A 238 -9.71 -6.90 5.52
N TYR A 239 -10.57 -7.92 5.64
CA TYR A 239 -11.40 -8.35 4.51
C TYR A 239 -12.62 -7.43 4.40
N PRO A 240 -12.74 -6.59 3.34
CA PRO A 240 -14.00 -5.97 3.03
C PRO A 240 -15.00 -7.12 2.76
N THR A 241 -16.14 -7.07 3.41
CA THR A 241 -17.27 -7.86 2.96
C THR A 241 -17.51 -7.43 1.51
N PHE A 242 -17.13 -8.28 0.56
CA PHE A 242 -17.57 -8.17 -0.81
C PHE A 242 -19.10 -8.40 -0.76
N GLU A 243 -19.85 -7.34 -0.48
CA GLU A 243 -21.25 -7.30 -0.85
C GLU A 243 -21.26 -7.31 -2.37
N GLY A 244 -21.42 -8.52 -2.89
CA GLY A 244 -21.55 -8.77 -4.30
C GLY A 244 -22.80 -8.09 -4.82
N ASN A 245 -22.61 -6.97 -5.47
CA ASN A 245 -23.50 -6.50 -6.52
C ASN A 245 -22.88 -6.98 -7.84
N LEU A 246 -23.22 -8.22 -8.20
CA LEU A 246 -23.16 -8.76 -9.56
C LEU A 246 -24.13 -8.01 -10.48
#